data_cc609c22ed2993a08a0fba79a7f3402e
#
_entry.id   cc609c22ed2993a08a0fba79a7f3402e
#
_cell.length_a   1.000
_cell.length_b   1.000
_cell.length_c   1.000
_cell.angle_alpha   90.00
_cell.angle_beta   90.00
_cell.angle_gamma   90.00
#
_symmetry.space_group_name_H-M   'P 1'
#
loop_
_entity.id
_entity.type
_entity.pdbx_description
1 polymer ?
#
loop_
_entity_poly.entity_id
_entity_poly.type
_entity_poly.pdbx_seq_one_letter_code
_entity_poly.pdbx_strand_id
1 'polypeptide(L)'
;MNQNAHARLPAEWESQSAVLIAWPNADTDWAERLGEVEETYIALVAAITRFQDAIVCVADEDVEAYARARLSSARVDMSKVRFIEAPYDDTWLRDSGPITLRDGDGFRLLDFRFTGWGGKFDASQDDLLVERLTDAGIFSKSSRQSIDFALEGGAIDTDGDGTLLTTWQCLSERHPDASREELTSKLAGWLKQDRVLWLDHGYLEGDDTDAHVDTLARFAPNDAIVFQACDDESDSHYAELKAMGEEIAALRTKDGKPYRLFPLPWAQPILDDGRRLAASYANFLIVNGAVLMPAYGDEADAKAQAVLAEAFPDREIVPVPCRSLIWQNGSLHCITMQLPQGVVA
;
A
#
# COMPACT_ATOMS: atom_id res chain seq x y z
N MET A 1 17.29 -32.20 -1.94
CA MET A 1 16.14 -32.54 -1.08
C MET A 1 15.12 -31.47 -1.39
N ASN A 2 14.12 -31.80 -2.25
CA ASN A 2 13.06 -30.87 -2.62
C ASN A 2 12.14 -30.68 -1.42
N GLN A 3 12.31 -29.62 -0.68
CA GLN A 3 11.16 -29.05 0.03
C GLN A 3 10.29 -28.46 -1.07
N ASN A 4 9.08 -29.01 -1.27
CA ASN A 4 8.03 -28.37 -2.01
C ASN A 4 7.76 -27.02 -1.30
N ALA A 5 8.39 -25.96 -1.78
CA ALA A 5 8.10 -24.64 -1.30
C ALA A 5 6.66 -24.36 -1.73
N HIS A 6 5.73 -24.42 -0.77
CA HIS A 6 4.34 -24.04 -1.03
C HIS A 6 4.30 -22.57 -1.42
N ALA A 7 3.42 -22.22 -2.35
CA ALA A 7 3.18 -20.83 -2.69
C ALA A 7 2.77 -20.04 -1.44
N ARG A 8 3.33 -18.83 -1.23
CA ARG A 8 3.01 -17.95 -0.11
C ARG A 8 3.04 -16.47 -0.52
N LEU A 9 2.30 -15.67 0.17
CA LEU A 9 2.39 -14.21 0.08
C LEU A 9 3.51 -13.73 1.01
N PRO A 10 4.58 -13.09 0.49
CA PRO A 10 5.66 -12.59 1.33
C PRO A 10 5.23 -11.35 2.11
N ALA A 11 5.80 -11.14 3.29
CA ALA A 11 5.64 -9.89 4.02
C ALA A 11 6.33 -8.74 3.27
N GLU A 12 5.83 -7.51 3.44
CA GLU A 12 6.38 -6.34 2.76
C GLU A 12 7.83 -6.04 3.19
N TRP A 13 8.22 -6.39 4.41
CA TRP A 13 9.60 -6.23 4.88
C TRP A 13 10.60 -7.28 4.36
N GLU A 14 10.16 -8.28 3.59
CA GLU A 14 11.09 -9.19 2.91
C GLU A 14 11.81 -8.47 1.76
N SER A 15 12.93 -9.05 1.31
CA SER A 15 13.71 -8.44 0.22
C SER A 15 12.90 -8.23 -1.05
N GLN A 16 13.05 -7.06 -1.62
CA GLN A 16 12.33 -6.58 -2.80
C GLN A 16 13.28 -6.32 -3.97
N SER A 17 12.82 -6.50 -5.20
CA SER A 17 13.52 -6.06 -6.42
C SER A 17 13.30 -4.58 -6.69
N ALA A 18 12.06 -4.11 -6.59
CA ALA A 18 11.68 -2.76 -6.95
C ALA A 18 10.40 -2.33 -6.25
N VAL A 19 10.10 -1.05 -6.32
CA VAL A 19 8.76 -0.48 -6.09
C VAL A 19 8.20 0.00 -7.42
N LEU A 20 6.95 -0.36 -7.69
CA LEU A 20 6.16 0.07 -8.83
C LEU A 20 5.32 1.29 -8.44
N ILE A 21 5.32 2.33 -9.30
CA ILE A 21 4.49 3.54 -9.18
C ILE A 21 3.96 3.93 -10.56
N ALA A 22 2.90 4.75 -10.63
CA ALA A 22 2.47 5.43 -11.86
C ALA A 22 2.72 6.93 -11.71
N TRP A 23 3.28 7.57 -12.75
CA TRP A 23 3.59 9.00 -12.71
C TRP A 23 2.34 9.84 -12.89
N PRO A 24 2.04 10.83 -12.02
CA PRO A 24 0.87 11.69 -12.18
C PRO A 24 0.98 12.54 -13.45
N ASN A 25 -0.12 12.73 -14.14
CA ASN A 25 -0.17 13.54 -15.36
C ASN A 25 -1.48 14.33 -15.46
N ALA A 26 -1.64 15.14 -16.50
CA ALA A 26 -2.77 16.02 -16.67
C ALA A 26 -4.09 15.31 -17.05
N ASP A 27 -4.04 14.05 -17.43
CA ASP A 27 -5.21 13.24 -17.78
C ASP A 27 -5.73 12.42 -16.59
N THR A 28 -5.07 12.54 -15.42
CA THR A 28 -5.52 11.95 -14.15
C THR A 28 -6.24 13.00 -13.31
N ASP A 29 -6.87 12.57 -12.23
CA ASP A 29 -7.54 13.45 -11.26
C ASP A 29 -6.59 14.44 -10.56
N TRP A 30 -5.28 14.31 -10.79
CA TRP A 30 -4.24 15.25 -10.31
C TRP A 30 -4.13 16.54 -11.10
N ALA A 31 -4.80 16.69 -12.24
CA ALA A 31 -4.64 17.81 -13.17
C ALA A 31 -4.63 19.20 -12.49
N GLU A 32 -5.56 19.44 -11.54
CA GLU A 32 -5.67 20.72 -10.85
C GLU A 32 -4.51 21.00 -9.87
N ARG A 33 -3.84 19.96 -9.35
CA ARG A 33 -2.75 20.06 -8.36
C ARG A 33 -1.48 19.33 -8.81
N LEU A 34 -1.32 19.14 -10.11
CA LEU A 34 -0.24 18.33 -10.69
C LEU A 34 1.14 18.74 -10.16
N GLY A 35 1.44 20.05 -10.12
CA GLY A 35 2.73 20.52 -9.65
C GLY A 35 3.05 20.19 -8.18
N GLU A 36 2.00 20.13 -7.31
CA GLU A 36 2.18 19.80 -5.90
C GLU A 36 2.43 18.29 -5.72
N VAL A 37 1.69 17.46 -6.44
CA VAL A 37 1.84 16.00 -6.34
C VAL A 37 3.13 15.51 -6.96
N GLU A 38 3.59 16.12 -8.06
CA GLU A 38 4.88 15.79 -8.68
C GLU A 38 6.06 15.97 -7.73
N GLU A 39 6.08 17.01 -6.89
CA GLU A 39 7.12 17.19 -5.88
C GLU A 39 7.15 16.01 -4.87
N THR A 40 5.97 15.48 -4.51
CA THR A 40 5.88 14.27 -3.68
C THR A 40 6.45 13.06 -4.42
N TYR A 41 6.11 12.86 -5.69
CA TYR A 41 6.64 11.74 -6.49
C TYR A 41 8.15 11.83 -6.70
N ILE A 42 8.69 13.02 -6.90
CA ILE A 42 10.14 13.25 -6.97
C ILE A 42 10.80 12.85 -5.65
N ALA A 43 10.26 13.29 -4.52
CA ALA A 43 10.78 12.94 -3.19
C ALA A 43 10.67 11.43 -2.93
N LEU A 44 9.57 10.79 -3.34
CA LEU A 44 9.36 9.35 -3.22
C LEU A 44 10.38 8.55 -4.03
N VAL A 45 10.54 8.87 -5.33
CA VAL A 45 11.50 8.16 -6.19
C VAL A 45 12.94 8.38 -5.70
N ALA A 46 13.27 9.60 -5.26
CA ALA A 46 14.56 9.87 -4.64
C ALA A 46 14.80 9.03 -3.38
N ALA A 47 13.78 8.83 -2.55
CA ALA A 47 13.87 7.97 -1.36
C ALA A 47 14.01 6.49 -1.73
N ILE A 48 13.18 5.97 -2.64
CA ILE A 48 13.22 4.56 -3.11
C ILE A 48 14.60 4.23 -3.68
N THR A 49 15.13 5.07 -4.57
CA THR A 49 16.38 4.81 -5.29
C THR A 49 17.63 4.79 -4.39
N ARG A 50 17.53 5.24 -3.14
CA ARG A 50 18.58 5.02 -2.13
C ARG A 50 18.74 3.56 -1.76
N PHE A 51 17.68 2.76 -1.86
CA PHE A 51 17.63 1.40 -1.30
C PHE A 51 17.38 0.31 -2.35
N GLN A 52 16.61 0.57 -3.39
CA GLN A 52 16.23 -0.38 -4.43
C GLN A 52 15.81 0.33 -5.71
N ASP A 53 15.43 -0.41 -6.73
CA ASP A 53 14.99 0.16 -7.99
C ASP A 53 13.54 0.68 -7.90
N ALA A 54 13.23 1.69 -8.71
CA ALA A 54 11.87 2.18 -8.96
C ALA A 54 11.46 1.85 -10.39
N ILE A 55 10.27 1.26 -10.56
CA ILE A 55 9.63 1.08 -11.86
C ILE A 55 8.49 2.08 -11.95
N VAL A 56 8.56 2.95 -12.94
CA VAL A 56 7.63 4.07 -13.13
C VAL A 56 6.78 3.77 -14.35
N CYS A 57 5.50 3.48 -14.14
CA CYS A 57 4.51 3.43 -15.21
C CYS A 57 4.24 4.84 -15.72
N VAL A 58 4.17 4.99 -17.02
CA VAL A 58 3.84 6.23 -17.71
C VAL A 58 2.75 5.98 -18.73
N ALA A 59 1.89 6.97 -18.96
CA ALA A 59 0.77 6.84 -19.88
C ALA A 59 1.25 6.74 -21.33
N ASP A 60 2.31 7.48 -21.67
CA ASP A 60 2.89 7.57 -23.01
C ASP A 60 4.34 8.07 -22.99
N GLU A 61 4.95 8.23 -24.18
CA GLU A 61 6.32 8.71 -24.37
C GLU A 61 6.52 10.19 -23.92
N ASP A 62 5.49 11.04 -24.03
CA ASP A 62 5.58 12.46 -23.62
C ASP A 62 5.61 12.55 -22.09
N VAL A 63 4.80 11.78 -21.41
CA VAL A 63 4.81 11.65 -19.93
C VAL A 63 6.15 11.07 -19.47
N GLU A 64 6.70 10.06 -20.17
CA GLU A 64 8.04 9.53 -19.84
C GLU A 64 9.11 10.61 -19.95
N ALA A 65 9.16 11.30 -21.09
CA ALA A 65 10.16 12.33 -21.33
C ALA A 65 10.10 13.44 -20.26
N TYR A 66 8.90 13.84 -19.88
CA TYR A 66 8.67 14.83 -18.85
C TYR A 66 9.10 14.33 -17.45
N ALA A 67 8.63 13.17 -17.03
CA ALA A 67 8.99 12.57 -15.74
C ALA A 67 10.51 12.37 -15.61
N ARG A 68 11.14 11.87 -16.66
CA ARG A 68 12.60 11.70 -16.74
C ARG A 68 13.35 13.02 -16.56
N ALA A 69 12.88 14.10 -17.19
CA ALA A 69 13.47 15.43 -17.05
C ALA A 69 13.32 15.96 -15.61
N ARG A 70 12.14 15.79 -15.00
CA ARG A 70 11.86 16.21 -13.62
C ARG A 70 12.78 15.48 -12.62
N LEU A 71 12.84 14.14 -12.68
CA LEU A 71 13.67 13.31 -11.80
C LEU A 71 15.16 13.60 -11.99
N SER A 72 15.64 13.76 -13.23
CA SER A 72 17.04 14.11 -13.53
C SER A 72 17.41 15.50 -12.97
N SER A 73 16.51 16.48 -13.08
CA SER A 73 16.72 17.83 -12.53
C SER A 73 16.82 17.83 -11.01
N ALA A 74 16.07 16.93 -10.35
CA ALA A 74 16.12 16.70 -8.91
C ALA A 74 17.33 15.84 -8.47
N ARG A 75 18.19 15.40 -9.41
CA ARG A 75 19.37 14.57 -9.18
C ARG A 75 19.05 13.20 -8.57
N VAL A 76 17.90 12.63 -8.93
CA VAL A 76 17.57 11.25 -8.61
C VAL A 76 18.56 10.31 -9.31
N ASP A 77 18.89 9.19 -8.69
CA ASP A 77 19.74 8.17 -9.32
C ASP A 77 18.98 7.45 -10.45
N MET A 78 19.07 7.99 -11.65
CA MET A 78 18.38 7.49 -12.83
C MET A 78 18.85 6.10 -13.27
N SER A 79 19.96 5.60 -12.75
CA SER A 79 20.41 4.21 -13.02
C SER A 79 19.54 3.16 -12.33
N LYS A 80 18.75 3.59 -11.34
CA LYS A 80 17.80 2.77 -10.60
C LYS A 80 16.34 3.05 -10.97
N VAL A 81 16.10 3.85 -12.00
CA VAL A 81 14.74 4.15 -12.46
C VAL A 81 14.51 3.52 -13.83
N ARG A 82 13.51 2.64 -13.91
CA ARG A 82 13.03 2.04 -15.17
C ARG A 82 11.64 2.58 -15.47
N PHE A 83 11.44 3.11 -16.67
CA PHE A 83 10.13 3.53 -17.14
C PHE A 83 9.48 2.42 -17.98
N ILE A 84 8.17 2.31 -17.85
CA ILE A 84 7.35 1.37 -18.60
C ILE A 84 6.10 2.11 -19.09
N GLU A 85 5.89 2.12 -20.40
CA GLU A 85 4.62 2.59 -20.96
C GLU A 85 3.52 1.58 -20.66
N ALA A 86 2.58 1.99 -19.83
CA ALA A 86 1.43 1.20 -19.42
C ALA A 86 0.31 2.18 -19.04
N PRO A 87 -0.65 2.46 -19.92
CA PRO A 87 -1.74 3.40 -19.65
C PRO A 87 -2.54 3.02 -18.39
N TYR A 88 -2.96 4.03 -17.63
CA TYR A 88 -3.74 3.92 -16.39
C TYR A 88 -4.76 5.06 -16.33
N ASP A 89 -5.79 4.90 -15.50
CA ASP A 89 -6.77 5.95 -15.22
C ASP A 89 -6.27 6.89 -14.13
N ASP A 90 -5.65 6.35 -13.05
CA ASP A 90 -5.01 7.15 -11.99
C ASP A 90 -3.80 6.40 -11.37
N THR A 91 -3.23 6.94 -10.32
CA THR A 91 -1.89 6.60 -9.83
C THR A 91 -1.88 5.63 -8.64
N TRP A 92 -3.02 5.03 -8.30
CA TRP A 92 -3.22 4.23 -7.09
C TRP A 92 -2.81 2.77 -7.25
N LEU A 93 -1.52 2.54 -7.56
CA LEU A 93 -1.01 1.21 -7.93
C LEU A 93 -1.01 0.18 -6.79
N ARG A 94 -1.21 0.60 -5.55
CA ARG A 94 -1.44 -0.35 -4.46
C ARG A 94 -2.65 -1.22 -4.75
N ASP A 95 -3.67 -0.64 -5.36
CA ASP A 95 -4.98 -1.25 -5.49
C ASP A 95 -5.19 -1.95 -6.83
N SER A 96 -4.49 -1.50 -7.87
CA SER A 96 -4.53 -2.09 -9.22
C SER A 96 -3.27 -2.91 -9.58
N GLY A 97 -2.23 -2.87 -8.77
CA GLY A 97 -0.97 -3.58 -9.02
C GLY A 97 -1.01 -5.08 -8.67
N PRO A 98 0.00 -5.86 -9.09
CA PRO A 98 0.02 -7.32 -8.90
C PRO A 98 0.24 -7.70 -7.44
N ILE A 99 -0.67 -8.48 -6.86
CA ILE A 99 -0.42 -9.16 -5.57
C ILE A 99 0.44 -10.39 -5.85
N THR A 100 1.71 -10.36 -5.43
CA THR A 100 2.72 -11.32 -5.88
C THR A 100 3.00 -12.40 -4.86
N LEU A 101 2.69 -13.66 -5.19
CA LEU A 101 3.10 -14.83 -4.42
C LEU A 101 4.50 -15.31 -4.86
N ARG A 102 5.32 -15.76 -3.91
CA ARG A 102 6.44 -16.65 -4.19
C ARG A 102 5.87 -18.05 -4.43
N ASP A 103 6.27 -18.72 -5.53
CA ASP A 103 5.76 -20.04 -5.90
C ASP A 103 6.94 -20.94 -6.39
N GLY A 104 7.48 -21.75 -5.50
CA GLY A 104 8.69 -22.52 -5.77
C GLY A 104 9.89 -21.61 -6.07
N ASP A 105 10.51 -21.83 -7.24
CA ASP A 105 11.62 -20.99 -7.74
C ASP A 105 11.16 -19.77 -8.56
N GLY A 106 9.86 -19.54 -8.61
CA GLY A 106 9.24 -18.45 -9.39
C GLY A 106 8.20 -17.68 -8.60
N PHE A 107 7.28 -17.06 -9.36
CA PHE A 107 6.28 -16.16 -8.82
C PHE A 107 4.93 -16.38 -9.49
N ARG A 108 3.87 -16.07 -8.77
CA ARG A 108 2.52 -15.97 -9.30
C ARG A 108 2.00 -14.57 -9.03
N LEU A 109 1.69 -13.86 -10.11
CA LEU A 109 1.08 -12.54 -10.07
C LEU A 109 -0.42 -12.74 -10.01
N LEU A 110 -1.01 -12.49 -8.86
CA LEU A 110 -2.46 -12.51 -8.71
C LEU A 110 -3.00 -11.19 -9.22
N ASP A 111 -3.82 -11.28 -10.23
CA ASP A 111 -4.43 -10.18 -10.95
C ASP A 111 -5.92 -10.20 -10.61
N PHE A 112 -6.25 -9.56 -9.48
CA PHE A 112 -7.62 -9.40 -9.01
C PHE A 112 -8.32 -8.28 -9.77
N ARG A 113 -9.63 -8.40 -9.91
CA ARG A 113 -10.42 -7.36 -10.54
C ARG A 113 -10.40 -6.07 -9.72
N PHE A 114 -9.93 -4.99 -10.32
CA PHE A 114 -10.02 -3.66 -9.75
C PHE A 114 -11.27 -2.96 -10.28
N THR A 115 -12.12 -2.51 -9.38
CA THR A 115 -13.44 -1.98 -9.69
C THR A 115 -13.57 -0.47 -9.47
N GLY A 116 -12.46 0.24 -9.27
CA GLY A 116 -12.49 1.65 -8.88
C GLY A 116 -13.20 1.82 -7.52
N TRP A 117 -12.79 1.00 -6.53
CA TRP A 117 -13.31 0.99 -5.16
C TRP A 117 -14.83 0.78 -5.08
N GLY A 118 -15.32 -0.23 -5.78
CA GLY A 118 -16.75 -0.55 -5.82
C GLY A 118 -17.55 0.25 -6.83
N GLY A 119 -16.90 0.76 -7.88
CA GLY A 119 -17.54 1.50 -8.97
C GLY A 119 -17.71 2.99 -8.70
N LYS A 120 -16.95 3.55 -7.77
CA LYS A 120 -16.95 4.99 -7.47
C LYS A 120 -16.23 5.80 -8.55
N PHE A 121 -15.22 5.19 -9.20
CA PHE A 121 -14.38 5.82 -10.23
C PHE A 121 -14.25 4.90 -11.45
N ASP A 122 -13.92 5.47 -12.61
CA ASP A 122 -13.51 4.69 -13.77
C ASP A 122 -12.16 4.01 -13.47
N ALA A 123 -12.05 2.75 -13.81
CA ALA A 123 -10.88 1.92 -13.57
C ALA A 123 -10.59 1.01 -14.77
N SER A 124 -11.08 1.36 -15.94
CA SER A 124 -11.02 0.51 -17.13
C SER A 124 -9.59 0.27 -17.62
N GLN A 125 -8.68 1.23 -17.40
CA GLN A 125 -7.27 1.11 -17.71
C GLN A 125 -6.50 0.47 -16.55
N ASP A 126 -6.83 0.83 -15.32
CA ASP A 126 -6.16 0.33 -14.13
C ASP A 126 -6.38 -1.19 -13.94
N ASP A 127 -7.59 -1.70 -14.22
CA ASP A 127 -7.90 -3.13 -14.19
C ASP A 127 -7.09 -3.97 -15.20
N LEU A 128 -6.51 -3.34 -16.23
CA LEU A 128 -5.65 -3.97 -17.22
C LEU A 128 -4.14 -3.84 -16.93
N LEU A 129 -3.76 -3.15 -15.85
CA LEU A 129 -2.38 -2.80 -15.61
C LEU A 129 -1.47 -4.02 -15.43
N VAL A 130 -1.89 -5.02 -14.65
CA VAL A 130 -1.10 -6.25 -14.42
C VAL A 130 -0.88 -7.02 -15.71
N GLU A 131 -1.87 -7.07 -16.60
CA GLU A 131 -1.74 -7.67 -17.93
C GLU A 131 -0.69 -6.94 -18.76
N ARG A 132 -0.81 -5.62 -18.89
CA ARG A 132 0.14 -4.78 -19.65
C ARG A 132 1.57 -4.91 -19.16
N LEU A 133 1.77 -4.87 -17.84
CA LEU A 133 3.09 -5.05 -17.25
C LEU A 133 3.66 -6.44 -17.52
N THR A 134 2.80 -7.47 -17.54
CA THR A 134 3.21 -8.84 -17.90
C THR A 134 3.60 -8.92 -19.38
N ASP A 135 2.81 -8.35 -20.26
CA ASP A 135 3.05 -8.33 -21.70
C ASP A 135 4.29 -7.49 -22.07
N ALA A 136 4.57 -6.43 -21.32
CA ALA A 136 5.81 -5.65 -21.44
C ALA A 136 7.06 -6.42 -20.96
N GLY A 137 6.90 -7.61 -20.39
CA GLY A 137 8.01 -8.50 -20.01
C GLY A 137 8.84 -8.00 -18.84
N ILE A 138 8.25 -7.22 -17.93
CA ILE A 138 8.99 -6.71 -16.75
C ILE A 138 9.18 -7.79 -15.67
N PHE A 139 8.40 -8.86 -15.73
CA PHE A 139 8.43 -9.93 -14.75
C PHE A 139 9.21 -11.14 -15.25
N SER A 140 10.04 -11.71 -14.37
CA SER A 140 10.86 -12.89 -14.60
C SER A 140 10.31 -14.09 -13.83
N LYS A 141 10.37 -15.28 -14.44
CA LYS A 141 9.96 -16.55 -13.82
C LYS A 141 8.57 -16.47 -13.18
N SER A 142 7.67 -15.75 -13.79
CA SER A 142 6.34 -15.47 -13.27
C SER A 142 5.23 -16.02 -14.16
N SER A 143 4.07 -16.23 -13.58
CA SER A 143 2.81 -16.49 -14.28
C SER A 143 1.74 -15.56 -13.75
N ARG A 144 0.97 -14.90 -14.62
CA ARG A 144 -0.21 -14.13 -14.26
C ARG A 144 -1.39 -15.08 -14.03
N GLN A 145 -2.14 -14.84 -12.97
CA GLN A 145 -3.40 -15.52 -12.68
C GLN A 145 -4.49 -14.46 -12.50
N SER A 146 -5.33 -14.28 -13.51
CA SER A 146 -6.52 -13.42 -13.41
C SER A 146 -7.56 -14.07 -12.51
N ILE A 147 -8.17 -13.27 -11.61
CA ILE A 147 -9.13 -13.71 -10.60
C ILE A 147 -10.34 -12.78 -10.65
N ASP A 148 -11.48 -13.31 -11.09
CA ASP A 148 -12.74 -12.57 -11.12
C ASP A 148 -13.32 -12.41 -9.70
N PHE A 149 -12.65 -11.58 -8.92
CA PHE A 149 -13.03 -11.21 -7.54
C PHE A 149 -12.46 -9.83 -7.25
N ALA A 150 -13.29 -8.91 -6.78
CA ALA A 150 -12.84 -7.56 -6.43
C ALA A 150 -11.98 -7.60 -5.17
N LEU A 151 -10.71 -7.20 -5.30
CA LEU A 151 -9.78 -7.08 -4.17
C LEU A 151 -8.70 -6.06 -4.49
N GLU A 152 -8.57 -5.08 -3.66
CA GLU A 152 -7.51 -4.08 -3.71
C GLU A 152 -6.33 -4.50 -2.79
N GLY A 153 -5.10 -4.18 -3.21
CA GLY A 153 -3.92 -4.47 -2.40
C GLY A 153 -3.88 -3.72 -1.06
N GLY A 154 -4.48 -2.52 -1.01
CA GLY A 154 -4.61 -1.73 0.23
C GLY A 154 -5.61 -2.30 1.22
N ALA A 155 -6.53 -3.16 0.77
CA ALA A 155 -7.50 -3.84 1.63
C ALA A 155 -6.89 -4.96 2.49
N ILE A 156 -5.65 -5.36 2.24
CA ILE A 156 -5.00 -6.49 2.90
C ILE A 156 -3.59 -6.16 3.38
N ASP A 157 -3.18 -6.79 4.48
CA ASP A 157 -1.78 -6.82 4.93
C ASP A 157 -1.41 -8.24 5.40
N THR A 158 -0.13 -8.62 5.33
CA THR A 158 0.32 -9.99 5.68
C THR A 158 1.59 -9.99 6.50
N ASP A 159 1.68 -10.94 7.45
CA ASP A 159 2.91 -11.21 8.21
C ASP A 159 3.94 -12.04 7.42
N GLY A 160 3.59 -12.54 6.22
CA GLY A 160 4.44 -13.43 5.41
C GLY A 160 4.54 -14.86 5.95
N ASP A 161 3.92 -15.14 7.07
CA ASP A 161 3.89 -16.46 7.74
C ASP A 161 2.47 -17.04 7.84
N GLY A 162 1.61 -16.68 6.90
CA GLY A 162 0.27 -17.25 6.76
C GLY A 162 -0.81 -16.54 7.56
N THR A 163 -0.59 -15.33 8.06
CA THR A 163 -1.64 -14.49 8.64
C THR A 163 -1.94 -13.29 7.73
N LEU A 164 -3.21 -13.10 7.40
CA LEU A 164 -3.73 -11.93 6.71
C LEU A 164 -4.49 -11.04 7.70
N LEU A 165 -4.35 -9.74 7.55
CA LEU A 165 -5.14 -8.71 8.23
C LEU A 165 -5.98 -7.96 7.19
N THR A 166 -7.24 -7.70 7.49
CA THR A 166 -8.16 -6.96 6.63
C THR A 166 -9.28 -6.32 7.47
N THR A 167 -10.10 -5.48 6.86
CA THR A 167 -11.28 -4.89 7.49
C THR A 167 -12.56 -5.52 6.97
N TRP A 168 -13.57 -5.60 7.83
CA TRP A 168 -14.88 -6.09 7.42
C TRP A 168 -15.59 -5.08 6.50
N GLN A 169 -15.51 -3.79 6.81
CA GLN A 169 -16.20 -2.76 6.05
C GLN A 169 -15.82 -2.82 4.57
N CYS A 170 -14.53 -2.79 4.24
CA CYS A 170 -14.07 -2.81 2.85
C CYS A 170 -14.57 -4.05 2.10
N LEU A 171 -14.33 -5.25 2.64
CA LEU A 171 -14.65 -6.47 1.92
C LEU A 171 -16.16 -6.72 1.80
N SER A 172 -16.96 -6.29 2.78
CA SER A 172 -18.42 -6.39 2.70
C SER A 172 -19.02 -5.41 1.69
N GLU A 173 -18.44 -4.22 1.51
CA GLU A 173 -18.87 -3.27 0.47
C GLU A 173 -18.54 -3.79 -0.94
N ARG A 174 -17.42 -4.50 -1.12
CA ARG A 174 -17.07 -5.13 -2.42
C ARG A 174 -17.92 -6.37 -2.71
N HIS A 175 -18.39 -7.07 -1.66
CA HIS A 175 -19.09 -8.36 -1.76
C HIS A 175 -20.29 -8.41 -0.82
N PRO A 176 -21.35 -7.61 -1.05
CA PRO A 176 -22.47 -7.46 -0.10
C PRO A 176 -23.28 -8.74 0.11
N ASP A 177 -23.23 -9.67 -0.83
CA ASP A 177 -23.95 -10.95 -0.74
C ASP A 177 -23.11 -12.09 -0.10
N ALA A 178 -21.82 -11.84 0.21
CA ALA A 178 -20.94 -12.87 0.74
C ALA A 178 -20.86 -12.82 2.27
N SER A 179 -20.87 -13.99 2.89
CA SER A 179 -20.61 -14.12 4.33
C SER A 179 -19.11 -13.92 4.65
N ARG A 180 -18.80 -13.59 5.91
CA ARG A 180 -17.41 -13.47 6.38
C ARG A 180 -16.65 -14.78 6.21
N GLU A 181 -17.30 -15.92 6.44
CA GLU A 181 -16.73 -17.25 6.28
C GLU A 181 -16.35 -17.54 4.83
N GLU A 182 -17.20 -17.15 3.88
CA GLU A 182 -16.92 -17.29 2.44
C GLU A 182 -15.75 -16.39 2.01
N LEU A 183 -15.73 -15.13 2.45
CA LEU A 183 -14.62 -14.20 2.18
C LEU A 183 -13.32 -14.71 2.80
N THR A 184 -13.36 -15.18 4.07
CA THR A 184 -12.19 -15.77 4.72
C THR A 184 -11.64 -16.95 3.93
N SER A 185 -12.51 -17.86 3.48
CA SER A 185 -12.10 -19.03 2.70
C SER A 185 -11.48 -18.67 1.36
N LYS A 186 -12.06 -17.70 0.65
CA LYS A 186 -11.56 -17.23 -0.64
C LYS A 186 -10.20 -16.53 -0.50
N LEU A 187 -10.08 -15.59 0.45
CA LEU A 187 -8.83 -14.88 0.70
C LEU A 187 -7.71 -15.86 1.10
N ALA A 188 -7.98 -16.75 2.06
CA ALA A 188 -7.02 -17.76 2.49
C ALA A 188 -6.57 -18.67 1.33
N GLY A 189 -7.51 -19.07 0.47
CA GLY A 189 -7.23 -19.93 -0.68
C GLY A 189 -6.36 -19.28 -1.74
N TRP A 190 -6.67 -18.05 -2.17
CA TRP A 190 -5.90 -17.35 -3.21
C TRP A 190 -4.57 -16.83 -2.69
N LEU A 191 -4.57 -16.19 -1.52
CA LEU A 191 -3.40 -15.55 -0.93
C LEU A 191 -2.49 -16.52 -0.15
N LYS A 192 -2.87 -17.81 -0.09
CA LYS A 192 -2.10 -18.86 0.61
C LYS A 192 -1.87 -18.55 2.08
N GLN A 193 -2.95 -18.16 2.76
CA GLN A 193 -2.95 -17.84 4.17
C GLN A 193 -3.56 -18.97 4.99
N ASP A 194 -3.06 -19.18 6.22
CA ASP A 194 -3.59 -20.14 7.18
C ASP A 194 -4.81 -19.56 7.93
N ARG A 195 -4.84 -18.22 8.06
CA ARG A 195 -5.89 -17.50 8.79
C ARG A 195 -6.04 -16.06 8.31
N VAL A 196 -7.22 -15.52 8.52
CA VAL A 196 -7.54 -14.10 8.26
C VAL A 196 -8.01 -13.47 9.57
N LEU A 197 -7.37 -12.37 9.95
CA LEU A 197 -7.76 -11.52 11.07
C LEU A 197 -8.61 -10.37 10.50
N TRP A 198 -9.75 -10.12 11.11
CA TRP A 198 -10.69 -9.10 10.72
C TRP A 198 -10.72 -7.97 11.74
N LEU A 199 -10.75 -6.73 11.27
CA LEU A 199 -11.08 -5.56 12.07
C LEU A 199 -12.51 -5.12 11.71
N ASP A 200 -13.33 -4.93 12.72
CA ASP A 200 -14.71 -4.48 12.59
C ASP A 200 -14.82 -2.97 12.79
N HIS A 201 -13.82 -2.36 13.44
CA HIS A 201 -13.74 -0.93 13.68
C HIS A 201 -12.55 -0.29 12.97
N GLY A 202 -12.62 1.02 12.84
CA GLY A 202 -11.60 1.88 12.23
C GLY A 202 -12.08 2.46 10.91
N TYR A 203 -12.07 3.79 10.84
CA TYR A 203 -12.27 4.53 9.59
C TYR A 203 -11.55 5.88 9.68
N LEU A 204 -11.38 6.53 8.55
CA LEU A 204 -10.87 7.90 8.46
C LEU A 204 -11.87 8.75 7.69
N GLU A 205 -12.22 9.90 8.24
CA GLU A 205 -13.03 10.88 7.52
C GLU A 205 -12.26 11.37 6.29
N GLY A 206 -12.92 11.35 5.12
CA GLY A 206 -12.29 11.64 3.84
C GLY A 206 -11.69 10.41 3.14
N ASP A 207 -11.68 9.22 3.76
CA ASP A 207 -11.37 7.97 3.06
C ASP A 207 -12.54 7.53 2.17
N ASP A 208 -12.25 7.18 0.92
CA ASP A 208 -13.23 6.68 -0.05
C ASP A 208 -13.00 5.20 -0.43
N THR A 209 -12.05 4.55 0.23
CA THR A 209 -11.73 3.14 0.03
C THR A 209 -12.57 2.17 0.86
N ASP A 210 -13.45 2.69 1.72
CA ASP A 210 -14.24 1.92 2.70
C ASP A 210 -13.39 1.24 3.78
N ALA A 211 -12.47 2.01 4.36
CA ALA A 211 -11.58 1.59 5.43
C ALA A 211 -10.55 0.52 5.01
N HIS A 212 -9.75 0.80 4.00
CA HIS A 212 -8.58 -0.02 3.68
C HIS A 212 -7.67 -0.20 4.89
N VAL A 213 -7.23 -1.44 5.13
CA VAL A 213 -6.41 -1.76 6.31
C VAL A 213 -5.06 -1.07 6.29
N ASP A 214 -4.51 -0.75 5.12
CA ASP A 214 -3.20 -0.10 4.97
C ASP A 214 -3.20 1.36 5.43
N THR A 215 -4.36 1.97 5.59
CA THR A 215 -4.52 3.29 6.23
C THR A 215 -4.73 3.21 7.74
N LEU A 216 -5.00 2.02 8.28
CA LEU A 216 -5.42 1.79 9.66
C LEU A 216 -4.41 1.00 10.49
N ALA A 217 -3.98 -0.17 10.00
CA ALA A 217 -3.12 -1.08 10.74
C ALA A 217 -2.24 -1.94 9.83
N ARG A 218 -0.95 -2.07 10.18
CA ARG A 218 0.03 -2.80 9.41
C ARG A 218 0.84 -3.74 10.29
N PHE A 219 1.16 -4.92 9.77
CA PHE A 219 2.14 -5.79 10.42
C PHE A 219 3.55 -5.20 10.38
N ALA A 220 4.33 -5.54 11.39
CA ALA A 220 5.76 -5.27 11.46
C ALA A 220 6.51 -6.53 11.94
N PRO A 221 7.83 -6.63 11.74
CA PRO A 221 8.61 -7.78 12.17
C PRO A 221 8.48 -8.08 13.68
N ASN A 222 8.73 -9.34 14.06
CA ASN A 222 8.72 -9.78 15.45
C ASN A 222 7.34 -9.70 16.13
N ASP A 223 6.32 -10.20 15.46
CA ASP A 223 4.94 -10.25 15.98
C ASP A 223 4.43 -8.87 16.43
N ALA A 224 4.62 -7.87 15.59
CA ALA A 224 4.20 -6.50 15.87
C ALA A 224 3.10 -6.02 14.94
N ILE A 225 2.25 -5.13 15.45
CA ILE A 225 1.26 -4.37 14.67
C ILE A 225 1.45 -2.88 14.97
N VAL A 226 1.64 -2.10 13.91
CA VAL A 226 1.64 -0.64 13.92
C VAL A 226 0.26 -0.18 13.47
N PHE A 227 -0.39 0.73 14.18
CA PHE A 227 -1.73 1.14 13.84
C PHE A 227 -1.99 2.61 14.15
N GLN A 228 -2.88 3.23 13.39
CA GLN A 228 -3.28 4.60 13.62
C GLN A 228 -4.14 4.68 14.88
N ALA A 229 -3.73 5.50 15.84
CA ALA A 229 -4.49 5.79 17.04
C ALA A 229 -4.92 7.27 17.06
N CYS A 230 -5.87 7.60 17.91
CA CYS A 230 -6.29 8.96 18.20
C CYS A 230 -6.32 9.14 19.72
N ASP A 231 -5.59 10.13 20.22
CA ASP A 231 -5.53 10.47 21.64
C ASP A 231 -6.34 11.74 22.02
N ASP A 232 -6.99 12.36 21.03
CA ASP A 232 -7.89 13.50 21.22
C ASP A 232 -9.33 13.03 21.39
N GLU A 233 -9.84 13.00 22.63
CA GLU A 233 -11.21 12.58 22.94
C GLU A 233 -12.29 13.49 22.31
N SER A 234 -11.92 14.67 21.85
CA SER A 234 -12.84 15.60 21.17
C SER A 234 -12.93 15.38 19.66
N ASP A 235 -12.01 14.60 19.07
CA ASP A 235 -12.00 14.27 17.65
C ASP A 235 -13.05 13.22 17.31
N SER A 236 -13.71 13.39 16.16
CA SER A 236 -14.74 12.46 15.66
C SER A 236 -14.25 11.02 15.47
N HIS A 237 -12.93 10.81 15.28
CA HIS A 237 -12.32 9.49 15.09
C HIS A 237 -11.99 8.75 16.39
N TYR A 238 -11.99 9.47 17.54
CA TYR A 238 -11.51 8.90 18.81
C TYR A 238 -12.19 7.57 19.15
N ALA A 239 -13.52 7.54 19.12
CA ALA A 239 -14.28 6.36 19.53
C ALA A 239 -13.99 5.14 18.65
N GLU A 240 -13.95 5.33 17.32
CA GLU A 240 -13.70 4.25 16.35
C GLU A 240 -12.26 3.76 16.38
N LEU A 241 -11.28 4.65 16.40
CA LEU A 241 -9.87 4.25 16.45
C LEU A 241 -9.50 3.65 17.81
N LYS A 242 -10.16 4.05 18.90
CA LYS A 242 -10.04 3.38 20.20
C LYS A 242 -10.59 1.97 20.17
N ALA A 243 -11.80 1.77 19.61
CA ALA A 243 -12.39 0.46 19.46
C ALA A 243 -11.51 -0.46 18.60
N MET A 244 -10.98 0.04 17.47
CA MET A 244 -10.01 -0.68 16.64
C MET A 244 -8.76 -1.07 17.43
N GLY A 245 -8.21 -0.17 18.24
CA GLY A 245 -7.05 -0.45 19.09
C GLY A 245 -7.32 -1.54 20.12
N GLU A 246 -8.52 -1.59 20.68
CA GLU A 246 -8.98 -2.65 21.59
C GLU A 246 -9.13 -3.99 20.86
N GLU A 247 -9.65 -4.01 19.63
CA GLU A 247 -9.69 -5.20 18.77
C GLU A 247 -8.28 -5.72 18.47
N ILE A 248 -7.37 -4.83 18.05
CA ILE A 248 -5.97 -5.19 17.75
C ILE A 248 -5.30 -5.78 19.00
N ALA A 249 -5.54 -5.22 20.19
CA ALA A 249 -5.00 -5.73 21.44
C ALA A 249 -5.55 -7.13 21.81
N ALA A 250 -6.75 -7.47 21.33
CA ALA A 250 -7.34 -8.79 21.49
C ALA A 250 -6.80 -9.83 20.50
N LEU A 251 -6.16 -9.43 19.39
CA LEU A 251 -5.58 -10.35 18.41
C LEU A 251 -4.44 -11.17 19.04
N ARG A 252 -4.22 -12.36 18.48
CA ARG A 252 -3.18 -13.28 18.93
C ARG A 252 -2.35 -13.76 17.75
N THR A 253 -1.06 -13.95 17.98
CA THR A 253 -0.14 -14.60 17.04
C THR A 253 -0.55 -16.05 16.79
N LYS A 254 0.07 -16.72 15.83
CA LYS A 254 -0.16 -18.16 15.57
C LYS A 254 0.15 -19.02 16.80
N ASP A 255 1.08 -18.58 17.64
CA ASP A 255 1.45 -19.22 18.91
C ASP A 255 0.51 -18.87 20.09
N GLY A 256 -0.54 -18.08 19.85
CA GLY A 256 -1.50 -17.66 20.88
C GLY A 256 -1.02 -16.52 21.78
N LYS A 257 0.10 -15.88 21.48
CA LYS A 257 0.64 -14.72 22.22
C LYS A 257 -0.02 -13.41 21.75
N PRO A 258 -0.05 -12.36 22.59
CA PRO A 258 -0.44 -11.05 22.13
C PRO A 258 0.61 -10.49 21.17
N TYR A 259 0.18 -9.68 20.19
CA TYR A 259 1.09 -8.88 19.35
C TYR A 259 1.73 -7.76 20.18
N ARG A 260 2.93 -7.33 19.76
CA ARG A 260 3.53 -6.06 20.21
C ARG A 260 2.81 -4.93 19.48
N LEU A 261 2.37 -3.92 20.20
CA LEU A 261 1.53 -2.86 19.66
C LEU A 261 2.27 -1.53 19.62
N PHE A 262 2.19 -0.85 18.47
CA PHE A 262 2.81 0.43 18.21
C PHE A 262 1.76 1.44 17.73
N PRO A 263 1.06 2.13 18.64
CA PRO A 263 0.09 3.16 18.29
C PRO A 263 0.81 4.37 17.70
N LEU A 264 0.41 4.78 16.51
CA LEU A 264 0.89 6.01 15.86
C LEU A 264 0.15 7.22 16.42
N PRO A 265 0.81 8.38 16.50
CA PRO A 265 0.18 9.60 16.98
C PRO A 265 -0.88 10.08 16.01
N TRP A 266 -1.81 10.90 16.50
CA TRP A 266 -2.83 11.55 15.70
C TRP A 266 -2.33 12.88 15.14
N ALA A 267 -2.47 13.11 13.83
CA ALA A 267 -2.22 14.40 13.21
C ALA A 267 -3.37 15.37 13.50
N GLN A 268 -3.06 16.65 13.62
CA GLN A 268 -4.10 17.68 13.69
C GLN A 268 -4.98 17.63 12.44
N PRO A 269 -6.28 17.99 12.54
CA PRO A 269 -7.16 18.00 11.37
C PRO A 269 -6.59 18.81 10.21
N ILE A 270 -6.33 18.15 9.10
CA ILE A 270 -5.94 18.80 7.85
C ILE A 270 -7.19 19.01 7.02
N LEU A 271 -7.46 20.27 6.67
CA LEU A 271 -8.67 20.64 5.94
C LEU A 271 -8.32 21.26 4.58
N ASP A 272 -9.14 20.98 3.58
CA ASP A 272 -9.16 21.62 2.27
C ASP A 272 -10.62 22.00 1.92
N ASP A 273 -10.89 23.28 1.78
CA ASP A 273 -12.24 23.84 1.59
C ASP A 273 -13.30 23.31 2.58
N GLY A 274 -12.90 23.12 3.83
CA GLY A 274 -13.74 22.60 4.90
C GLY A 274 -13.91 21.07 4.91
N ARG A 275 -13.42 20.36 3.93
CA ARG A 275 -13.36 18.89 3.90
C ARG A 275 -12.13 18.41 4.69
N ARG A 276 -12.34 17.49 5.61
CA ARG A 276 -11.22 16.82 6.31
C ARG A 276 -10.55 15.83 5.38
N LEU A 277 -9.21 15.83 5.40
CA LEU A 277 -8.39 14.94 4.60
C LEU A 277 -7.91 13.77 5.45
N ALA A 278 -7.85 12.57 4.83
CA ALA A 278 -7.52 11.31 5.48
C ALA A 278 -5.99 11.16 5.71
N ALA A 279 -5.45 11.87 6.69
CA ALA A 279 -4.04 11.75 7.07
C ALA A 279 -3.84 10.56 8.02
N SER A 280 -3.00 9.60 7.62
CA SER A 280 -2.64 8.45 8.44
C SER A 280 -1.17 8.11 8.30
N TYR A 281 -0.47 8.01 9.42
CA TYR A 281 0.92 7.53 9.47
C TYR A 281 1.03 6.01 9.27
N ALA A 282 -0.08 5.25 9.34
CA ALA A 282 -0.10 3.83 9.03
C ALA A 282 0.11 3.54 7.54
N ASN A 283 -0.08 4.54 6.67
CA ASN A 283 0.10 4.40 5.23
C ASN A 283 1.57 4.55 4.80
N PHE A 284 2.49 3.93 5.56
CA PHE A 284 3.92 3.88 5.26
C PHE A 284 4.26 2.77 4.27
N LEU A 285 5.37 2.92 3.53
CA LEU A 285 5.92 1.92 2.62
C LEU A 285 7.21 1.32 3.21
N ILE A 286 7.29 -0.01 3.27
CA ILE A 286 8.51 -0.70 3.67
C ILE A 286 9.35 -1.00 2.41
N VAL A 287 10.62 -0.61 2.43
CA VAL A 287 11.58 -0.88 1.36
C VAL A 287 12.83 -1.56 1.94
N ASN A 288 13.75 -2.03 1.10
CA ASN A 288 14.99 -2.63 1.56
C ASN A 288 15.78 -1.65 2.46
N GLY A 289 15.91 -1.98 3.74
CA GLY A 289 16.68 -1.19 4.70
C GLY A 289 16.03 0.10 5.21
N ALA A 290 14.81 0.44 4.76
CA ALA A 290 14.10 1.62 5.25
C ALA A 290 12.59 1.41 5.37
N VAL A 291 11.94 2.33 6.08
CA VAL A 291 10.50 2.58 6.05
C VAL A 291 10.30 4.01 5.58
N LEU A 292 9.63 4.19 4.47
CA LEU A 292 9.23 5.50 3.97
C LEU A 292 7.92 5.89 4.66
N MET A 293 7.98 6.95 5.46
CA MET A 293 6.87 7.40 6.30
C MET A 293 6.18 8.60 5.64
N PRO A 294 4.85 8.60 5.49
CA PRO A 294 4.15 9.80 5.06
C PRO A 294 4.31 10.91 6.09
N ALA A 295 4.72 12.09 5.65
CA ALA A 295 4.84 13.29 6.48
C ALA A 295 3.88 14.37 5.97
N TYR A 296 3.16 14.99 6.89
CA TYR A 296 2.10 15.94 6.56
C TYR A 296 2.46 17.39 6.93
N GLY A 297 3.67 17.63 7.46
CA GLY A 297 4.10 18.92 7.98
C GLY A 297 3.42 19.24 9.32
N ASP A 298 3.12 18.22 10.11
CA ASP A 298 2.46 18.27 11.40
C ASP A 298 3.46 18.01 12.54
N GLU A 299 3.18 18.53 13.75
CA GLU A 299 4.01 18.26 14.92
C GLU A 299 4.06 16.77 15.30
N ALA A 300 3.06 15.98 14.88
CA ALA A 300 3.02 14.54 15.08
C ALA A 300 4.02 13.78 14.18
N ASP A 301 4.53 14.36 13.07
CA ASP A 301 5.48 13.71 12.17
C ASP A 301 6.70 13.14 12.94
N ALA A 302 7.28 13.94 13.85
CA ALA A 302 8.44 13.51 14.63
C ALA A 302 8.11 12.37 15.61
N LYS A 303 6.91 12.36 16.16
CA LYS A 303 6.44 11.29 17.05
C LYS A 303 6.18 10.01 16.27
N ALA A 304 5.55 10.11 15.10
CA ALA A 304 5.31 8.98 14.19
C ALA A 304 6.65 8.33 13.77
N GLN A 305 7.64 9.15 13.42
CA GLN A 305 8.99 8.68 13.09
C GLN A 305 9.62 7.89 14.25
N ALA A 306 9.48 8.37 15.49
CA ALA A 306 10.01 7.68 16.66
C ALA A 306 9.31 6.33 16.91
N VAL A 307 7.99 6.26 16.79
CA VAL A 307 7.22 5.01 16.93
C VAL A 307 7.63 4.00 15.85
N LEU A 308 7.76 4.43 14.59
CA LEU A 308 8.22 3.55 13.50
C LEU A 308 9.65 3.07 13.71
N ALA A 309 10.55 3.90 14.26
CA ALA A 309 11.91 3.49 14.58
C ALA A 309 11.97 2.40 15.67
N GLU A 310 11.02 2.40 16.60
CA GLU A 310 10.89 1.34 17.61
C GLU A 310 10.29 0.05 17.02
N ALA A 311 9.34 0.17 16.08
CA ALA A 311 8.72 -0.97 15.40
C ALA A 311 9.68 -1.64 14.40
N PHE A 312 10.55 -0.85 13.76
CA PHE A 312 11.50 -1.28 12.72
C PHE A 312 12.96 -0.90 13.08
N PRO A 313 13.55 -1.47 14.15
CA PRO A 313 14.83 -1.03 14.69
C PRO A 313 16.03 -1.20 13.72
N ASP A 314 15.88 -2.08 12.72
CA ASP A 314 16.93 -2.37 11.72
C ASP A 314 16.73 -1.58 10.42
N ARG A 315 15.83 -0.58 10.40
CA ARG A 315 15.49 0.21 9.21
C ARG A 315 15.62 1.70 9.46
N GLU A 316 16.08 2.43 8.46
CA GLU A 316 16.03 3.89 8.47
C GLU A 316 14.57 4.36 8.29
N ILE A 317 14.10 5.31 9.07
CA ILE A 317 12.79 5.93 8.86
C ILE A 317 12.98 7.21 8.06
N VAL A 318 12.44 7.22 6.85
CA VAL A 318 12.61 8.33 5.88
C VAL A 318 11.27 9.02 5.69
N PRO A 319 11.07 10.24 6.22
CA PRO A 319 9.87 11.02 5.95
C PRO A 319 9.78 11.43 4.47
N VAL A 320 8.61 11.24 3.86
CA VAL A 320 8.27 11.69 2.50
C VAL A 320 7.10 12.67 2.61
N PRO A 321 7.18 13.87 2.03
CA PRO A 321 6.08 14.84 2.09
C PRO A 321 4.87 14.32 1.29
N CYS A 322 3.77 14.04 1.99
CA CYS A 322 2.58 13.40 1.43
C CYS A 322 1.30 14.24 1.58
N ARG A 323 1.43 15.51 1.99
CA ARG A 323 0.25 16.38 2.15
C ARG A 323 -0.54 16.56 0.85
N SER A 324 0.13 16.57 -0.31
CA SER A 324 -0.51 16.63 -1.61
C SER A 324 -1.36 15.40 -1.93
N LEU A 325 -0.95 14.21 -1.46
CA LEU A 325 -1.64 12.95 -1.76
C LEU A 325 -2.99 12.85 -1.09
N ILE A 326 -3.10 13.25 0.19
CA ILE A 326 -4.35 13.14 0.95
C ILE A 326 -5.46 14.04 0.42
N TRP A 327 -5.15 14.95 -0.51
CA TRP A 327 -6.18 15.72 -1.21
C TRP A 327 -7.14 14.81 -2.01
N GLN A 328 -6.62 13.73 -2.57
CA GLN A 328 -7.40 12.66 -3.20
C GLN A 328 -7.59 11.43 -2.27
N ASN A 329 -7.62 11.63 -0.96
CA ASN A 329 -8.03 10.65 0.05
C ASN A 329 -7.03 9.51 0.33
N GLY A 330 -6.02 9.27 -0.51
CA GLY A 330 -4.96 8.28 -0.32
C GLY A 330 -3.64 8.88 0.15
N SER A 331 -2.64 8.06 0.47
CA SER A 331 -1.31 8.51 0.88
C SER A 331 -0.19 7.64 0.26
N LEU A 332 0.97 7.57 0.92
CA LEU A 332 2.21 7.04 0.38
C LEU A 332 2.14 5.57 -0.08
N HIS A 333 1.57 4.70 0.76
CA HIS A 333 1.44 3.28 0.45
C HIS A 333 0.49 3.04 -0.72
N CYS A 334 -0.59 3.80 -0.77
CA CYS A 334 -1.64 3.68 -1.79
C CYS A 334 -1.14 3.91 -3.22
N ILE A 335 -0.11 4.76 -3.42
CA ILE A 335 0.47 5.02 -4.75
C ILE A 335 1.61 4.07 -5.14
N THR A 336 1.89 3.05 -4.33
CA THR A 336 3.07 2.18 -4.50
C THR A 336 2.70 0.71 -4.44
N MET A 337 3.44 -0.14 -5.18
CA MET A 337 3.35 -1.60 -5.06
C MET A 337 4.75 -2.19 -5.00
N GLN A 338 5.08 -2.90 -3.91
CA GLN A 338 6.36 -3.59 -3.78
C GLN A 338 6.40 -4.85 -4.65
N LEU A 339 7.56 -5.09 -5.24
CA LEU A 339 7.83 -6.28 -6.05
C LEU A 339 8.88 -7.16 -5.36
N PRO A 340 8.55 -8.41 -4.97
CA PRO A 340 9.46 -9.29 -4.27
C PRO A 340 10.78 -9.53 -5.01
N GLN A 341 11.89 -9.74 -4.27
CA GLN A 341 13.22 -9.97 -4.83
C GLN A 341 13.22 -11.13 -5.84
N GLY A 342 13.67 -10.83 -7.07
CA GLY A 342 13.83 -11.78 -8.17
C GLY A 342 12.63 -11.88 -9.12
N VAL A 343 11.52 -11.14 -8.87
CA VAL A 343 10.36 -11.12 -9.78
C VAL A 343 10.57 -10.20 -10.99
N VAL A 344 11.41 -9.20 -10.86
CA VAL A 344 11.74 -8.28 -11.96
C VAL A 344 12.82 -8.89 -12.86
N ALA A 345 12.64 -8.74 -14.20
CA ALA A 345 13.53 -9.26 -15.25
C ALA A 345 14.78 -8.37 -15.45
#